data_d0b7aacaa1d761ec854f7d06894eef65
#
_entry.id   d0b7aacaa1d761ec854f7d06894eef65
#
_cell.length_a   1.000
_cell.length_b   1.000
_cell.length_c   1.000
_cell.angle_alpha   90.00
_cell.angle_beta   90.00
_cell.angle_gamma   90.00
#
_symmetry.space_group_name_H-M   'P 1'
#
loop_
_entity.id
_entity.type
_entity.pdbx_description
1 polymer ?
#
loop_
_entity_poly.entity_id
_entity_poly.type
_entity_poly.pdbx_seq_one_letter_code
_entity_poly.pdbx_strand_id
1 'polypeptide(L)'
;PVTGVQTCALPIFPGEDWNTLLQNAAHSGGINNSQIKLPLQLQWTANTGSNIFMASPIIAGQKVFIATTDDNIPLNTFVCAFDFNSGKLLWKFRTANSVKNTIAYENGIVIAQDAACNLYALDAESGKLLWKQYIKLNSYPNLTEGTTIDKGVVYAGIGAGLSAYDLKTGQTIWINKDWRQREGATTTLTVAGNVLVSGTQWGGLYGNDIHTGKQLWKLSDNGLRNRGASPVYKDGKLWIISSKSFFVIEPQTGKVLQQKELSANLDVTSTPLITEQEIIFGTADRGVFALDKATLFNKWRAETLPSLVYTAPYSTTPQAGVETSPVASQGVIYIGASDGYLYAIDRTTGIIKDKYNLGAPIFSTVAVSGNRMIVCDFAGNVYCFISK
;
A
#
# COMPACT_ATOMS: atom_id res chain seq x y z
N PRO A 1 0.70 -53.90 -0.34
CA PRO A 1 0.11 -52.69 -0.90
C PRO A 1 0.42 -51.54 0.00
N VAL A 2 1.17 -50.59 -0.51
CA VAL A 2 1.47 -49.30 0.16
C VAL A 2 0.25 -48.45 -0.03
N THR A 3 -0.49 -48.21 1.05
CA THR A 3 -1.60 -47.28 1.07
C THR A 3 -1.08 -45.87 0.84
N GLY A 4 -1.46 -45.29 -0.34
CA GLY A 4 -1.16 -43.93 -0.68
C GLY A 4 -1.73 -42.99 0.35
N VAL A 5 -0.89 -42.14 0.94
CA VAL A 5 -1.30 -40.96 1.70
C VAL A 5 -1.93 -40.01 0.68
N GLN A 6 -3.25 -39.97 0.64
CA GLN A 6 -3.98 -38.92 -0.04
C GLN A 6 -3.71 -37.63 0.72
N THR A 7 -2.80 -36.82 0.21
CA THR A 7 -2.70 -35.41 0.61
C THR A 7 -3.99 -34.75 0.16
N CYS A 8 -4.91 -34.54 1.08
CA CYS A 8 -6.11 -33.72 0.85
C CYS A 8 -5.60 -32.31 0.53
N ALA A 9 -5.51 -31.97 -0.76
CA ALA A 9 -5.28 -30.60 -1.16
C ALA A 9 -6.50 -29.79 -0.69
N LEU A 10 -6.25 -28.81 0.19
CA LEU A 10 -7.30 -27.89 0.61
C LEU A 10 -7.88 -27.22 -0.64
N PRO A 11 -9.21 -27.04 -0.72
CA PRO A 11 -9.82 -26.41 -1.88
C PRO A 11 -9.28 -24.99 -2.07
N ILE A 12 -8.75 -24.73 -3.27
CA ILE A 12 -8.32 -23.41 -3.70
C ILE A 12 -9.59 -22.66 -4.12
N PHE A 13 -10.01 -21.69 -3.34
CA PHE A 13 -11.06 -20.77 -3.75
C PHE A 13 -10.43 -19.75 -4.70
N PRO A 14 -10.92 -19.60 -5.97
CA PRO A 14 -10.46 -18.53 -6.82
C PRO A 14 -10.82 -17.20 -6.16
N GLY A 15 -9.82 -16.40 -5.82
CA GLY A 15 -9.97 -15.07 -5.28
C GLY A 15 -9.80 -14.02 -6.37
N GLU A 16 -10.26 -12.82 -6.10
CA GLU A 16 -9.98 -11.67 -6.95
C GLU A 16 -8.50 -11.31 -6.87
N ASP A 17 -7.95 -10.77 -7.96
CA ASP A 17 -6.60 -10.24 -7.99
C ASP A 17 -6.48 -9.04 -7.00
N TRP A 18 -5.30 -8.92 -6.38
CA TRP A 18 -4.93 -7.80 -5.52
C TRP A 18 -3.88 -6.96 -6.23
N ASN A 19 -4.31 -6.04 -7.08
CA ASN A 19 -3.52 -5.45 -8.16
C ASN A 19 -2.59 -4.31 -7.75
N THR A 20 -2.83 -3.68 -6.60
CA THR A 20 -2.04 -2.57 -6.07
C THR A 20 -2.36 -2.36 -4.59
N LEU A 21 -1.92 -1.28 -3.98
CA LEU A 21 -2.25 -0.89 -2.61
C LEU A 21 -3.77 -0.92 -2.40
N LEU A 22 -4.22 -1.68 -1.39
CA LEU A 22 -5.64 -1.86 -1.08
C LEU A 22 -6.49 -2.24 -2.30
N GLN A 23 -5.93 -3.12 -3.16
CA GLN A 23 -6.56 -3.82 -4.28
C GLN A 23 -6.80 -2.99 -5.54
N ASN A 24 -7.05 -1.68 -5.47
CA ASN A 24 -7.45 -0.89 -6.63
C ASN A 24 -6.92 0.56 -6.59
N ALA A 25 -6.98 1.26 -7.72
CA ALA A 25 -6.49 2.63 -7.88
C ALA A 25 -7.24 3.68 -7.03
N ALA A 26 -8.38 3.35 -6.47
CA ALA A 26 -9.13 4.18 -5.53
C ALA A 26 -8.76 3.92 -4.06
N HIS A 27 -7.92 2.89 -3.80
CA HIS A 27 -7.53 2.38 -2.48
C HIS A 27 -8.72 1.97 -1.60
N SER A 28 -9.82 1.54 -2.20
CA SER A 28 -11.09 1.26 -1.51
C SER A 28 -11.37 -0.23 -1.30
N GLY A 29 -10.49 -1.10 -1.79
CA GLY A 29 -10.66 -2.55 -1.77
C GLY A 29 -10.18 -3.26 -0.50
N GLY A 30 -9.81 -2.52 0.55
CA GLY A 30 -9.38 -3.11 1.83
C GLY A 30 -10.46 -3.93 2.55
N ILE A 31 -11.72 -3.85 2.11
CA ILE A 31 -12.79 -4.81 2.42
C ILE A 31 -13.07 -5.57 1.14
N ASN A 32 -12.85 -6.86 1.15
CA ASN A 32 -13.11 -7.71 0.00
C ASN A 32 -13.93 -8.95 0.39
N ASN A 33 -14.33 -9.71 -0.63
CA ASN A 33 -15.06 -10.97 -0.48
C ASN A 33 -14.14 -12.16 -0.10
N SER A 34 -12.96 -11.90 0.45
CA SER A 34 -12.05 -12.95 0.87
C SER A 34 -12.67 -13.84 1.94
N GLN A 35 -12.25 -15.10 1.97
CA GLN A 35 -12.73 -16.12 2.90
C GLN A 35 -11.75 -16.30 4.08
N ILE A 36 -10.98 -15.26 4.41
CA ILE A 36 -10.02 -15.33 5.52
C ILE A 36 -10.78 -15.38 6.86
N LYS A 37 -10.53 -16.44 7.61
CA LYS A 37 -11.09 -16.68 8.95
C LYS A 37 -9.98 -17.08 9.92
N LEU A 38 -10.22 -16.86 11.20
CA LEU A 38 -9.35 -17.36 12.27
C LEU A 38 -9.68 -18.82 12.63
N PRO A 39 -8.69 -19.60 13.09
CA PRO A 39 -7.28 -19.23 13.16
C PRO A 39 -6.58 -19.31 11.79
N LEU A 40 -5.54 -18.49 11.60
CA LEU A 40 -4.67 -18.58 10.45
C LEU A 40 -3.65 -19.70 10.63
N GLN A 41 -3.33 -20.39 9.54
CA GLN A 41 -2.26 -21.38 9.50
C GLN A 41 -1.20 -20.97 8.47
N LEU A 42 0.06 -21.01 8.85
CA LEU A 42 1.17 -20.78 7.93
C LEU A 42 1.22 -21.92 6.91
N GLN A 43 1.17 -21.59 5.63
CA GLN A 43 1.23 -22.55 4.53
C GLN A 43 2.63 -22.68 3.96
N TRP A 44 3.25 -21.55 3.64
CA TRP A 44 4.62 -21.50 3.15
C TRP A 44 5.31 -20.19 3.53
N THR A 45 6.64 -20.22 3.50
CA THR A 45 7.51 -19.06 3.64
C THR A 45 8.49 -19.00 2.49
N ALA A 46 8.86 -17.79 2.08
CA ALA A 46 9.92 -17.52 1.13
C ALA A 46 10.74 -16.31 1.61
N ASN A 47 11.87 -16.04 0.99
CA ASN A 47 12.66 -14.84 1.27
C ASN A 47 13.15 -14.22 -0.04
N THR A 48 13.09 -12.90 -0.14
CA THR A 48 13.50 -12.15 -1.33
C THR A 48 15.02 -12.03 -1.46
N GLY A 49 15.76 -12.21 -0.37
CA GLY A 49 17.21 -11.94 -0.28
C GLY A 49 17.55 -10.45 -0.18
N SER A 50 16.55 -9.60 0.09
CA SER A 50 16.71 -8.16 0.29
C SER A 50 15.55 -7.64 1.14
N ASN A 51 15.68 -6.47 1.76
CA ASN A 51 14.66 -5.93 2.65
C ASN A 51 13.37 -5.54 1.88
N ILE A 52 12.25 -5.59 2.58
CA ILE A 52 10.95 -5.09 2.07
C ILE A 52 10.51 -3.93 2.96
N PHE A 53 10.44 -2.73 2.39
CA PHE A 53 10.07 -1.53 3.12
C PHE A 53 8.89 -0.84 2.43
N MET A 54 7.73 -0.83 3.07
CA MET A 54 6.46 -0.23 2.59
C MET A 54 5.95 -0.78 1.24
N ALA A 55 6.71 -1.65 0.57
CA ALA A 55 6.28 -2.31 -0.66
C ALA A 55 5.33 -3.47 -0.32
N SER A 56 4.03 -3.21 -0.41
CA SER A 56 3.01 -4.23 -0.16
C SER A 56 3.00 -5.28 -1.27
N PRO A 57 2.82 -6.57 -0.94
CA PRO A 57 2.66 -7.60 -1.95
C PRO A 57 1.41 -7.35 -2.79
N ILE A 58 1.47 -7.75 -4.05
CA ILE A 58 0.29 -7.84 -4.92
C ILE A 58 0.11 -9.27 -5.38
N ILE A 59 -1.13 -9.66 -5.66
CA ILE A 59 -1.50 -11.02 -6.07
C ILE A 59 -2.26 -10.91 -7.39
N ALA A 60 -1.73 -11.52 -8.44
CA ALA A 60 -2.40 -11.59 -9.73
C ALA A 60 -1.94 -12.82 -10.53
N GLY A 61 -2.85 -13.42 -11.28
CA GLY A 61 -2.54 -14.53 -12.17
C GLY A 61 -1.81 -15.71 -11.48
N GLN A 62 -2.21 -16.08 -10.26
CA GLN A 62 -1.59 -17.13 -9.44
C GLN A 62 -0.13 -16.85 -9.04
N LYS A 63 0.26 -15.58 -9.01
CA LYS A 63 1.59 -15.12 -8.58
C LYS A 63 1.49 -14.08 -7.48
N VAL A 64 2.53 -14.02 -6.66
CA VAL A 64 2.77 -12.95 -5.70
C VAL A 64 3.94 -12.11 -6.21
N PHE A 65 3.72 -10.83 -6.42
CA PHE A 65 4.78 -9.92 -6.81
C PHE A 65 5.16 -9.02 -5.64
N ILE A 66 6.46 -8.83 -5.44
CA ILE A 66 7.02 -8.07 -4.33
C ILE A 66 8.20 -7.27 -4.83
N ALA A 67 8.30 -6.03 -4.38
CA ALA A 67 9.47 -5.20 -4.62
C ALA A 67 10.32 -5.06 -3.36
N THR A 68 11.61 -4.86 -3.53
CA THR A 68 12.58 -4.82 -2.44
C THR A 68 13.32 -3.52 -2.35
N THR A 69 13.89 -3.28 -1.19
CA THR A 69 14.70 -2.11 -0.82
C THR A 69 16.02 -2.59 -0.24
N ASP A 70 17.12 -2.03 -0.69
CA ASP A 70 18.40 -2.18 0.00
C ASP A 70 19.24 -0.92 -0.26
N ASP A 71 19.26 -0.04 0.71
CA ASP A 71 20.01 1.20 0.62
C ASP A 71 21.50 1.02 1.02
N ASN A 72 21.86 -0.16 1.57
CA ASN A 72 23.22 -0.45 2.05
C ASN A 72 24.06 -1.23 1.05
N ILE A 73 23.43 -2.14 0.30
CA ILE A 73 24.12 -2.97 -0.70
C ILE A 73 23.71 -2.50 -2.10
N PRO A 74 24.59 -1.83 -2.84
CA PRO A 74 24.28 -1.37 -4.19
C PRO A 74 23.80 -2.51 -5.08
N LEU A 75 22.72 -2.24 -5.86
CA LEU A 75 22.13 -3.17 -6.81
C LEU A 75 21.50 -4.45 -6.18
N ASN A 76 21.31 -4.50 -4.88
CA ASN A 76 20.59 -5.60 -4.22
C ASN A 76 19.10 -5.30 -4.11
N THR A 77 18.50 -4.78 -5.17
CA THR A 77 17.08 -4.39 -5.22
C THR A 77 16.38 -5.04 -6.40
N PHE A 78 15.17 -5.52 -6.16
CA PHE A 78 14.48 -6.38 -7.12
C PHE A 78 12.96 -6.18 -7.12
N VAL A 79 12.36 -6.57 -8.26
CA VAL A 79 10.98 -7.04 -8.32
C VAL A 79 11.02 -8.55 -8.44
N CYS A 80 10.33 -9.26 -7.55
CA CYS A 80 10.30 -10.72 -7.48
C CYS A 80 8.88 -11.22 -7.76
N ALA A 81 8.77 -12.36 -8.42
CA ALA A 81 7.52 -13.11 -8.52
C ALA A 81 7.69 -14.48 -7.88
N PHE A 82 6.71 -14.84 -7.06
CA PHE A 82 6.61 -16.15 -6.42
C PHE A 82 5.33 -16.84 -6.87
N ASP A 83 5.36 -18.16 -6.96
CA ASP A 83 4.16 -18.96 -7.14
C ASP A 83 3.25 -18.84 -5.92
N PHE A 84 1.99 -18.47 -6.13
CA PHE A 84 1.04 -18.19 -5.04
C PHE A 84 0.71 -19.41 -4.19
N ASN A 85 0.81 -20.62 -4.77
CA ASN A 85 0.46 -21.86 -4.08
C ASN A 85 1.60 -22.41 -3.24
N SER A 86 2.83 -22.30 -3.73
CA SER A 86 4.00 -22.97 -3.15
C SER A 86 5.05 -22.02 -2.56
N GLY A 87 4.98 -20.72 -2.86
CA GLY A 87 6.03 -19.75 -2.48
C GLY A 87 7.33 -19.91 -3.27
N LYS A 88 7.37 -20.76 -4.30
CA LYS A 88 8.55 -20.93 -5.14
C LYS A 88 8.86 -19.65 -5.91
N LEU A 89 10.11 -19.18 -5.86
CA LEU A 89 10.56 -18.08 -6.70
C LEU A 89 10.46 -18.47 -8.19
N LEU A 90 9.73 -17.67 -8.96
CA LEU A 90 9.55 -17.86 -10.40
C LEU A 90 10.56 -17.05 -11.20
N TRP A 91 10.69 -15.77 -10.87
CA TRP A 91 11.65 -14.87 -11.49
C TRP A 91 12.02 -13.70 -10.58
N LYS A 92 13.12 -13.04 -10.90
CA LYS A 92 13.66 -11.90 -10.17
C LYS A 92 14.24 -10.90 -11.18
N PHE A 93 13.73 -9.68 -11.18
CA PHE A 93 14.21 -8.59 -12.01
C PHE A 93 14.95 -7.57 -11.15
N ARG A 94 16.19 -7.23 -11.52
CA ARG A 94 17.00 -6.25 -10.78
C ARG A 94 16.62 -4.82 -11.17
N THR A 95 16.30 -3.99 -10.19
CA THR A 95 16.09 -2.55 -10.36
C THR A 95 17.41 -1.77 -10.18
N ALA A 96 17.47 -0.54 -10.65
CA ALA A 96 18.68 0.29 -10.49
C ALA A 96 18.77 0.92 -9.09
N ASN A 97 17.65 0.99 -8.36
CA ASN A 97 17.58 1.51 -7.00
C ASN A 97 16.41 0.85 -6.25
N SER A 98 16.31 1.14 -4.96
CA SER A 98 15.25 0.66 -4.07
C SER A 98 13.85 1.01 -4.58
N VAL A 99 12.93 0.04 -4.51
CA VAL A 99 11.49 0.29 -4.69
C VAL A 99 10.86 0.40 -3.31
N LYS A 100 10.49 1.60 -2.91
CA LYS A 100 10.12 1.94 -1.52
C LYS A 100 8.61 1.97 -1.27
N ASN A 101 7.79 1.53 -2.23
CA ASN A 101 6.34 1.45 -2.08
C ASN A 101 5.75 0.37 -3.00
N THR A 102 4.42 0.26 -2.96
CA THR A 102 3.67 -0.78 -3.66
C THR A 102 3.78 -0.64 -5.18
N ILE A 103 4.02 -1.74 -5.83
CA ILE A 103 3.95 -1.93 -7.28
C ILE A 103 2.50 -2.14 -7.73
N ALA A 104 2.25 -2.11 -9.03
CA ALA A 104 0.91 -2.31 -9.57
C ALA A 104 0.91 -3.33 -10.72
N TYR A 105 -0.22 -3.99 -10.93
CA TYR A 105 -0.44 -4.97 -11.99
C TYR A 105 -1.72 -4.66 -12.75
N GLU A 106 -1.66 -4.79 -14.06
CA GLU A 106 -2.84 -4.83 -14.93
C GLU A 106 -2.51 -5.57 -16.23
N ASN A 107 -3.41 -6.43 -16.69
CA ASN A 107 -3.35 -7.08 -18.01
C ASN A 107 -2.01 -7.78 -18.32
N GLY A 108 -1.43 -8.51 -17.37
CA GLY A 108 -0.18 -9.23 -17.56
C GLY A 108 1.09 -8.39 -17.44
N ILE A 109 0.98 -7.13 -17.03
CA ILE A 109 2.10 -6.21 -16.89
C ILE A 109 2.23 -5.76 -15.43
N VAL A 110 3.43 -5.89 -14.87
CA VAL A 110 3.80 -5.35 -13.55
C VAL A 110 4.53 -4.04 -13.73
N ILE A 111 4.06 -2.99 -13.07
CA ILE A 111 4.71 -1.68 -13.06
C ILE A 111 5.39 -1.46 -11.71
N ALA A 112 6.65 -1.08 -11.75
CA ALA A 112 7.44 -0.73 -10.57
C ALA A 112 8.20 0.57 -10.80
N GLN A 113 8.36 1.36 -9.74
CA GLN A 113 9.11 2.61 -9.78
C GLN A 113 10.18 2.59 -8.69
N ASP A 114 11.43 2.85 -9.05
CA ASP A 114 12.51 2.93 -8.09
C ASP A 114 12.78 4.36 -7.60
N ALA A 115 13.53 4.48 -6.50
CA ALA A 115 13.87 5.77 -5.90
C ALA A 115 14.79 6.64 -6.74
N ALA A 116 15.39 6.11 -7.82
CA ALA A 116 16.12 6.87 -8.82
C ALA A 116 15.22 7.32 -9.99
N CYS A 117 13.90 7.21 -9.84
CA CYS A 117 12.88 7.64 -10.81
C CYS A 117 12.87 6.85 -12.13
N ASN A 118 13.31 5.61 -12.09
CA ASN A 118 13.04 4.71 -13.20
C ASN A 118 11.69 4.03 -13.01
N LEU A 119 10.87 4.09 -14.03
CA LEU A 119 9.60 3.39 -14.13
C LEU A 119 9.79 2.20 -15.05
N TYR A 120 9.50 1.00 -14.57
CA TYR A 120 9.67 -0.26 -15.30
C TYR A 120 8.33 -0.90 -15.56
N ALA A 121 8.12 -1.41 -16.77
CA ALA A 121 7.07 -2.35 -17.09
C ALA A 121 7.67 -3.73 -17.34
N LEU A 122 7.21 -4.71 -16.60
CA LEU A 122 7.70 -6.07 -16.66
C LEU A 122 6.59 -7.01 -17.12
N ASP A 123 6.91 -7.95 -17.97
CA ASP A 123 6.02 -9.07 -18.30
C ASP A 123 5.81 -9.92 -17.04
N ALA A 124 4.58 -10.07 -16.60
CA ALA A 124 4.23 -10.74 -15.35
C ALA A 124 4.57 -12.23 -15.34
N GLU A 125 4.61 -12.90 -16.51
CA GLU A 125 4.94 -14.31 -16.61
C GLU A 125 6.45 -14.57 -16.50
N SER A 126 7.24 -13.77 -17.20
CA SER A 126 8.67 -14.02 -17.37
C SER A 126 9.59 -13.06 -16.62
N GLY A 127 9.08 -11.96 -16.09
CA GLY A 127 9.89 -10.87 -15.49
C GLY A 127 10.71 -10.08 -16.51
N LYS A 128 10.51 -10.27 -17.82
CA LYS A 128 11.24 -9.53 -18.85
C LYS A 128 10.80 -8.08 -18.89
N LEU A 129 11.78 -7.19 -19.08
CA LEU A 129 11.50 -5.77 -19.29
C LEU A 129 10.80 -5.56 -20.62
N LEU A 130 9.60 -4.98 -20.60
CA LEU A 130 8.82 -4.58 -21.76
C LEU A 130 9.20 -3.18 -22.21
N TRP A 131 9.19 -2.24 -21.27
CA TRP A 131 9.64 -0.87 -21.49
C TRP A 131 10.14 -0.24 -20.19
N LYS A 132 10.87 0.85 -20.32
CA LYS A 132 11.40 1.65 -19.21
C LYS A 132 11.27 3.12 -19.54
N GLN A 133 10.83 3.92 -18.57
CA GLN A 133 10.86 5.38 -18.61
C GLN A 133 11.76 5.91 -17.49
N TYR A 134 12.39 7.02 -17.75
CA TYR A 134 13.13 7.77 -16.75
C TYR A 134 12.47 9.13 -16.55
N ILE A 135 11.96 9.35 -15.35
CA ILE A 135 11.33 10.62 -14.99
C ILE A 135 12.41 11.51 -14.39
N LYS A 136 12.81 12.56 -15.12
CA LYS A 136 13.91 13.42 -14.74
C LYS A 136 13.71 14.00 -13.34
N LEU A 137 14.67 13.76 -12.44
CA LEU A 137 14.72 14.38 -11.12
C LEU A 137 15.07 15.88 -11.23
N ASN A 138 14.26 16.71 -10.61
CA ASN A 138 14.63 18.11 -10.32
C ASN A 138 15.01 18.32 -8.85
N SER A 139 14.99 17.27 -8.02
CA SER A 139 15.36 17.32 -6.60
C SER A 139 15.52 15.92 -5.98
N TYR A 140 15.67 15.85 -4.68
CA TYR A 140 16.07 14.70 -3.88
C TYR A 140 15.30 13.40 -4.13
N PRO A 141 16.02 12.25 -4.24
CA PRO A 141 15.44 10.93 -4.51
C PRO A 141 14.79 10.31 -3.26
N ASN A 142 13.95 11.04 -2.57
CA ASN A 142 13.48 10.63 -1.24
C ASN A 142 12.06 10.08 -1.25
N LEU A 143 11.67 9.39 -2.33
CA LEU A 143 10.29 9.24 -2.65
C LEU A 143 9.77 7.86 -2.32
N THR A 144 8.66 7.86 -1.62
CA THR A 144 7.90 6.70 -1.18
C THR A 144 6.60 6.53 -1.96
N GLU A 145 6.54 7.08 -3.17
CA GLU A 145 5.37 6.93 -4.04
C GLU A 145 5.20 5.50 -4.51
N GLY A 146 3.96 4.99 -4.42
CA GLY A 146 3.55 3.76 -5.05
C GLY A 146 3.06 3.98 -6.49
N THR A 147 3.06 2.92 -7.29
CA THR A 147 2.56 2.95 -8.67
C THR A 147 1.05 2.80 -8.73
N THR A 148 0.41 3.55 -9.62
CA THR A 148 -1.03 3.48 -9.86
C THR A 148 -1.30 3.20 -11.34
N ILE A 149 -2.16 2.23 -11.59
CA ILE A 149 -2.68 1.91 -12.92
C ILE A 149 -4.20 1.98 -12.88
N ASP A 150 -4.79 2.61 -13.89
CA ASP A 150 -6.24 2.56 -14.10
C ASP A 150 -6.53 2.51 -15.60
N LYS A 151 -7.28 1.50 -16.04
CA LYS A 151 -7.75 1.33 -17.42
C LYS A 151 -6.66 1.46 -18.49
N GLY A 152 -5.54 0.81 -18.28
CA GLY A 152 -4.43 0.80 -19.22
C GLY A 152 -3.55 2.06 -19.20
N VAL A 153 -3.70 2.91 -18.21
CA VAL A 153 -2.88 4.11 -18.01
C VAL A 153 -2.09 4.00 -16.71
N VAL A 154 -0.78 4.21 -16.79
CA VAL A 154 0.13 4.26 -15.65
C VAL A 154 0.33 5.72 -15.23
N TYR A 155 0.09 6.01 -13.96
CA TYR A 155 0.29 7.35 -13.38
C TYR A 155 1.50 7.35 -12.46
N ALA A 156 2.34 8.37 -12.60
CA ALA A 156 3.53 8.56 -11.78
C ALA A 156 3.70 10.04 -11.43
N GLY A 157 3.96 10.34 -10.16
CA GLY A 157 4.10 11.69 -9.61
C GLY A 157 5.48 12.02 -9.07
N ILE A 158 6.47 11.20 -9.38
CA ILE A 158 7.82 11.33 -8.88
C ILE A 158 8.64 12.35 -9.71
N GLY A 159 9.55 13.05 -9.05
CA GLY A 159 10.48 13.94 -9.75
C GLY A 159 9.84 15.24 -10.23
N ALA A 160 10.10 15.60 -11.49
CA ALA A 160 9.79 16.92 -12.05
C ALA A 160 8.35 17.07 -12.55
N GLY A 161 7.51 16.07 -12.47
CA GLY A 161 6.16 16.19 -13.01
C GLY A 161 5.27 15.00 -12.74
N LEU A 162 4.00 15.28 -12.58
CA LEU A 162 2.96 14.28 -12.65
C LEU A 162 2.78 13.87 -14.11
N SER A 163 2.83 12.57 -14.38
CA SER A 163 2.86 12.04 -15.75
C SER A 163 1.93 10.85 -15.91
N ALA A 164 1.44 10.64 -17.14
CA ALA A 164 0.70 9.46 -17.52
C ALA A 164 1.33 8.78 -18.74
N TYR A 165 1.34 7.47 -18.72
CA TYR A 165 1.92 6.62 -19.76
C TYR A 165 0.94 5.53 -20.17
N ASP A 166 0.96 5.17 -21.46
CA ASP A 166 0.27 3.98 -21.94
C ASP A 166 0.91 2.71 -21.34
N LEU A 167 0.10 1.87 -20.72
CA LEU A 167 0.56 0.68 -20.01
C LEU A 167 1.35 -0.29 -20.90
N LYS A 168 0.91 -0.48 -22.16
CA LYS A 168 1.50 -1.49 -23.06
C LYS A 168 2.78 -1.00 -23.72
N THR A 169 2.83 0.27 -24.09
CA THR A 169 3.90 0.84 -24.92
C THR A 169 4.87 1.72 -24.15
N GLY A 170 4.48 2.21 -22.96
CA GLY A 170 5.24 3.21 -22.21
C GLY A 170 5.25 4.59 -22.85
N GLN A 171 4.48 4.82 -23.92
CA GLN A 171 4.39 6.14 -24.55
C GLN A 171 3.75 7.14 -23.59
N THR A 172 4.33 8.33 -23.54
CA THR A 172 3.81 9.43 -22.72
C THR A 172 2.48 9.90 -23.29
N ILE A 173 1.43 9.88 -22.45
CA ILE A 173 0.11 10.43 -22.76
C ILE A 173 0.11 11.92 -22.46
N TRP A 174 0.53 12.30 -21.24
CA TRP A 174 0.70 13.69 -20.83
C TRP A 174 1.74 13.84 -19.72
N ILE A 175 2.27 15.05 -19.57
CA ILE A 175 3.15 15.47 -18.46
C ILE A 175 2.65 16.82 -17.95
N ASN A 176 2.35 16.90 -16.66
CA ASN A 176 2.11 18.17 -15.98
C ASN A 176 3.43 18.75 -15.47
N LYS A 177 3.97 19.75 -16.17
CA LYS A 177 5.23 20.44 -15.83
C LYS A 177 5.04 21.52 -14.75
N ASP A 178 3.81 21.90 -14.45
CA ASP A 178 3.49 22.92 -13.43
C ASP A 178 3.52 22.34 -12.02
N TRP A 179 3.72 21.03 -11.90
CA TRP A 179 3.98 20.35 -10.67
C TRP A 179 5.23 20.92 -10.01
N ARG A 180 5.17 21.28 -8.73
CA ARG A 180 6.26 22.00 -8.07
C ARG A 180 7.58 21.27 -8.13
N GLN A 181 8.61 21.99 -8.55
CA GLN A 181 9.96 21.50 -8.89
C GLN A 181 10.76 20.87 -7.75
N ARG A 182 10.25 20.81 -6.53
CA ARG A 182 10.99 20.28 -5.35
C ARG A 182 10.19 19.31 -4.51
N GLU A 183 8.99 18.93 -4.94
CA GLU A 183 8.10 18.07 -4.18
C GLU A 183 7.55 16.99 -5.11
N GLY A 184 8.08 15.77 -5.02
CA GLY A 184 7.44 14.61 -5.62
C GLY A 184 6.25 14.14 -4.78
N ALA A 185 5.40 13.31 -5.33
CA ALA A 185 4.37 12.62 -4.57
C ALA A 185 5.02 11.72 -3.51
N THR A 186 4.44 11.71 -2.33
CA THR A 186 4.84 10.83 -1.23
C THR A 186 3.78 9.77 -0.93
N THR A 187 2.62 9.89 -1.58
CA THR A 187 1.50 8.94 -1.48
C THR A 187 1.38 8.16 -2.77
N THR A 188 0.82 6.97 -2.72
CA THR A 188 0.33 6.31 -3.95
C THR A 188 -0.80 7.16 -4.53
N LEU A 189 -0.75 7.42 -5.83
CA LEU A 189 -1.73 8.27 -6.49
C LEU A 189 -3.12 7.62 -6.46
N THR A 190 -4.14 8.40 -6.17
CA THR A 190 -5.51 7.89 -6.04
C THR A 190 -6.37 8.34 -7.21
N VAL A 191 -7.05 7.41 -7.84
CA VAL A 191 -8.04 7.70 -8.89
C VAL A 191 -9.41 7.91 -8.25
N ALA A 192 -9.93 9.14 -8.37
CA ALA A 192 -11.24 9.55 -7.85
C ALA A 192 -12.16 10.01 -8.99
N GLY A 193 -12.67 9.06 -9.78
CA GLY A 193 -13.40 9.36 -11.01
C GLY A 193 -12.49 10.00 -12.06
N ASN A 194 -12.76 11.25 -12.43
CA ASN A 194 -11.94 12.01 -13.39
C ASN A 194 -10.83 12.82 -12.70
N VAL A 195 -10.59 12.63 -11.42
CA VAL A 195 -9.56 13.36 -10.66
C VAL A 195 -8.48 12.39 -10.20
N LEU A 196 -7.24 12.70 -10.54
CA LEU A 196 -6.04 12.06 -10.01
C LEU A 196 -5.57 12.86 -8.81
N VAL A 197 -5.55 12.22 -7.63
CA VAL A 197 -5.22 12.86 -6.36
C VAL A 197 -3.84 12.42 -5.89
N SER A 198 -3.04 13.39 -5.47
CA SER A 198 -1.69 13.13 -4.94
C SER A 198 -1.39 14.02 -3.75
N GLY A 199 -0.64 13.48 -2.80
CA GLY A 199 -0.11 14.21 -1.66
C GLY A 199 1.40 14.39 -1.77
N THR A 200 1.89 15.55 -1.30
CA THR A 200 3.32 15.81 -1.17
C THR A 200 3.68 16.10 0.28
N GLN A 201 4.92 15.79 0.67
CA GLN A 201 5.33 15.91 2.08
C GLN A 201 5.19 17.33 2.65
N TRP A 202 5.46 18.34 1.84
CA TRP A 202 5.48 19.75 2.28
C TRP A 202 4.51 20.65 1.53
N GLY A 203 3.94 20.17 0.43
CA GLY A 203 3.13 20.98 -0.48
C GLY A 203 1.62 20.82 -0.33
N GLY A 204 1.16 19.85 0.38
CA GLY A 204 -0.26 19.58 0.55
C GLY A 204 -0.82 18.53 -0.41
N LEU A 205 -2.10 18.67 -0.71
CA LEU A 205 -2.87 17.75 -1.54
C LEU A 205 -3.25 18.42 -2.86
N TYR A 206 -3.16 17.67 -3.95
CA TYR A 206 -3.48 18.14 -5.29
C TYR A 206 -4.52 17.24 -5.94
N GLY A 207 -5.49 17.85 -6.63
CA GLY A 207 -6.37 17.17 -7.58
C GLY A 207 -6.06 17.63 -8.99
N ASN A 208 -5.82 16.67 -9.88
CA ASN A 208 -5.52 16.94 -11.28
C ASN A 208 -6.52 16.22 -12.18
N ASP A 209 -6.86 16.82 -13.31
CA ASP A 209 -7.64 16.15 -14.34
C ASP A 209 -6.90 14.90 -14.84
N ILE A 210 -7.53 13.76 -14.76
CA ILE A 210 -6.88 12.48 -15.04
C ILE A 210 -6.49 12.30 -16.50
N HIS A 211 -7.16 12.98 -17.43
CA HIS A 211 -6.94 12.85 -18.88
C HIS A 211 -5.88 13.80 -19.41
N THR A 212 -5.67 14.93 -18.73
CA THR A 212 -4.77 16.00 -19.18
C THR A 212 -3.62 16.28 -18.21
N GLY A 213 -3.73 15.79 -16.98
CA GLY A 213 -2.81 16.10 -15.89
C GLY A 213 -2.93 17.54 -15.35
N LYS A 214 -3.80 18.38 -15.91
CA LYS A 214 -3.96 19.78 -15.50
C LYS A 214 -4.47 19.87 -14.07
N GLN A 215 -3.86 20.73 -13.25
CA GLN A 215 -4.30 20.95 -11.88
C GLN A 215 -5.70 21.56 -11.86
N LEU A 216 -6.62 20.92 -11.13
CA LEU A 216 -7.97 21.39 -10.87
C LEU A 216 -8.02 22.20 -9.57
N TRP A 217 -7.38 21.67 -8.52
CA TRP A 217 -7.34 22.30 -7.21
C TRP A 217 -6.08 21.91 -6.43
N LYS A 218 -5.80 22.69 -5.39
CA LYS A 218 -4.73 22.46 -4.44
C LYS A 218 -5.19 22.84 -3.03
N LEU A 219 -4.87 22.01 -2.04
CA LEU A 219 -5.00 22.29 -0.62
C LEU A 219 -3.62 22.34 0.01
N SER A 220 -3.22 23.51 0.55
CA SER A 220 -1.89 23.68 1.17
C SER A 220 -1.94 24.29 2.57
N ASP A 221 -3.10 24.79 3.02
CA ASP A 221 -3.15 25.72 4.15
C ASP A 221 -3.67 25.11 5.45
N ASN A 222 -4.23 23.91 5.44
CA ASN A 222 -4.87 23.30 6.61
C ASN A 222 -3.94 22.40 7.43
N GLY A 223 -2.62 22.60 7.38
CA GLY A 223 -1.67 21.73 8.07
C GLY A 223 -1.54 20.34 7.42
N LEU A 224 -1.96 20.20 6.17
CA LEU A 224 -1.79 18.98 5.39
C LEU A 224 -0.31 18.69 5.19
N ARG A 225 0.11 17.54 5.67
CA ARG A 225 1.44 16.99 5.50
C ARG A 225 1.31 15.50 5.25
N ASN A 226 1.57 15.09 4.02
CA ASN A 226 1.38 13.71 3.60
C ASN A 226 2.74 13.00 3.59
N ARG A 227 2.98 12.10 4.55
CA ARG A 227 4.22 11.34 4.61
C ARG A 227 4.19 10.09 3.75
N GLY A 228 3.03 9.50 3.57
CA GLY A 228 2.89 8.26 2.81
C GLY A 228 1.50 7.65 2.84
N ALA A 229 0.65 8.04 3.80
CA ALA A 229 -0.75 7.62 3.80
C ALA A 229 -1.45 8.13 2.56
N SER A 230 -1.99 7.21 1.77
CA SER A 230 -2.63 7.56 0.50
C SER A 230 -4.09 7.97 0.71
N PRO A 231 -4.64 8.91 -0.07
CA PRO A 231 -6.06 9.18 -0.09
C PRO A 231 -6.85 7.93 -0.48
N VAL A 232 -8.06 7.79 0.06
CA VAL A 232 -9.02 6.75 -0.33
C VAL A 232 -10.21 7.42 -1.00
N TYR A 233 -10.58 6.98 -2.20
CA TYR A 233 -11.81 7.41 -2.83
C TYR A 233 -12.90 6.37 -2.63
N LYS A 234 -13.91 6.75 -1.85
CA LYS A 234 -15.07 5.89 -1.57
C LYS A 234 -16.31 6.73 -1.31
N ASP A 235 -17.47 6.23 -1.73
CA ASP A 235 -18.78 6.87 -1.56
C ASP A 235 -18.81 8.33 -2.06
N GLY A 236 -18.14 8.59 -3.20
CA GLY A 236 -18.07 9.91 -3.82
C GLY A 236 -17.20 10.92 -3.09
N LYS A 237 -16.40 10.51 -2.09
CA LYS A 237 -15.59 11.37 -1.24
C LYS A 237 -14.15 10.89 -1.17
N LEU A 238 -13.23 11.81 -0.89
CA LEU A 238 -11.86 11.50 -0.51
C LEU A 238 -11.74 11.47 1.02
N TRP A 239 -11.09 10.45 1.52
CA TRP A 239 -10.85 10.20 2.94
C TRP A 239 -9.34 10.17 3.17
N ILE A 240 -8.84 11.04 4.05
CA ILE A 240 -7.40 11.28 4.18
C ILE A 240 -7.02 11.44 5.62
N ILE A 241 -5.93 10.79 6.03
CA ILE A 241 -5.22 11.12 7.27
C ILE A 241 -3.98 11.93 6.93
N SER A 242 -3.72 12.96 7.68
CA SER A 242 -2.55 13.81 7.47
C SER A 242 -2.14 14.50 8.77
N SER A 243 -0.89 14.37 9.15
CA SER A 243 -0.30 15.01 10.31
C SER A 243 -1.01 14.68 11.64
N LYS A 244 -2.01 15.44 12.05
CA LYS A 244 -2.82 15.22 13.25
C LYS A 244 -4.32 15.19 12.98
N SER A 245 -4.73 15.25 11.72
CA SER A 245 -6.13 15.40 11.36
C SER A 245 -6.59 14.34 10.37
N PHE A 246 -7.86 14.05 10.47
CA PHE A 246 -8.63 13.32 9.48
C PHE A 246 -9.44 14.29 8.64
N PHE A 247 -9.45 14.11 7.33
CA PHE A 247 -10.17 14.98 6.39
C PHE A 247 -11.12 14.18 5.51
N VAL A 248 -12.28 14.76 5.24
CA VAL A 248 -13.22 14.33 4.20
C VAL A 248 -13.31 15.44 3.16
N ILE A 249 -13.04 15.13 1.90
CA ILE A 249 -12.87 16.13 0.86
C ILE A 249 -13.73 15.77 -0.36
N GLU A 250 -14.30 16.79 -0.99
CA GLU A 250 -14.98 16.67 -2.28
C GLU A 250 -13.94 16.52 -3.39
N PRO A 251 -13.95 15.43 -4.17
CA PRO A 251 -12.86 15.14 -5.11
C PRO A 251 -12.77 16.15 -6.27
N GLN A 252 -13.89 16.72 -6.71
CA GLN A 252 -13.92 17.60 -7.90
C GLN A 252 -13.37 19.00 -7.62
N THR A 253 -13.58 19.52 -6.42
CA THR A 253 -13.24 20.91 -6.06
C THR A 253 -12.14 21.03 -5.02
N GLY A 254 -11.82 19.94 -4.33
CA GLY A 254 -10.91 19.96 -3.16
C GLY A 254 -11.54 20.58 -1.91
N LYS A 255 -12.85 20.86 -1.92
CA LYS A 255 -13.52 21.43 -0.75
C LYS A 255 -13.46 20.46 0.44
N VAL A 256 -12.95 20.94 1.57
CA VAL A 256 -12.99 20.21 2.84
C VAL A 256 -14.43 20.18 3.35
N LEU A 257 -15.02 18.98 3.40
CA LEU A 257 -16.37 18.74 3.89
C LEU A 257 -16.40 18.53 5.41
N GLN A 258 -15.39 17.84 5.92
CA GLN A 258 -15.21 17.59 7.34
C GLN A 258 -13.72 17.54 7.68
N GLN A 259 -13.37 17.97 8.88
CA GLN A 259 -12.04 17.85 9.45
C GLN A 259 -12.14 17.53 10.95
N LYS A 260 -11.31 16.62 11.42
CA LYS A 260 -11.23 16.25 12.83
C LYS A 260 -9.77 16.12 13.24
N GLU A 261 -9.35 16.92 14.22
CA GLU A 261 -8.07 16.72 14.89
C GLU A 261 -8.14 15.51 15.82
N LEU A 262 -7.11 14.69 15.80
CA LEU A 262 -6.99 13.48 16.60
C LEU A 262 -5.82 13.60 17.58
N SER A 263 -5.93 12.93 18.71
CA SER A 263 -4.91 12.93 19.77
C SER A 263 -3.74 11.96 19.49
N ALA A 264 -3.62 11.42 18.27
CA ALA A 264 -2.58 10.49 17.85
C ALA A 264 -1.66 11.14 16.80
N ASN A 265 -0.43 10.65 16.70
CA ASN A 265 0.45 11.00 15.60
C ASN A 265 0.07 10.20 14.35
N LEU A 266 -0.37 10.89 13.31
CA LEU A 266 -0.79 10.30 12.03
C LEU A 266 0.29 10.43 10.94
N ASP A 267 1.52 10.71 11.31
CA ASP A 267 2.66 10.80 10.39
C ASP A 267 3.17 9.39 10.04
N VAL A 268 2.31 8.60 9.41
CA VAL A 268 2.50 7.20 9.01
C VAL A 268 2.09 6.98 7.56
N THR A 269 2.40 5.80 7.05
CA THR A 269 1.99 5.35 5.71
C THR A 269 0.66 4.59 5.70
N SER A 270 0.07 4.32 6.86
CA SER A 270 -1.20 3.62 6.99
C SER A 270 -2.34 4.36 6.28
N THR A 271 -2.76 3.84 5.15
CA THR A 271 -3.93 4.33 4.39
C THR A 271 -5.21 3.85 5.07
N PRO A 272 -6.21 4.70 5.32
CA PRO A 272 -7.38 4.33 6.09
C PRO A 272 -8.26 3.33 5.36
N LEU A 273 -8.79 2.36 6.09
CA LEU A 273 -9.85 1.49 5.65
C LEU A 273 -11.20 2.16 5.91
N ILE A 274 -11.97 2.37 4.86
CA ILE A 274 -13.31 2.98 4.94
C ILE A 274 -14.36 1.88 4.81
N THR A 275 -15.11 1.64 5.88
CA THR A 275 -16.24 0.70 5.89
C THR A 275 -17.57 1.44 5.67
N GLU A 276 -18.70 0.79 5.91
CA GLU A 276 -20.00 1.46 5.95
C GLU A 276 -20.15 2.35 7.19
N GLN A 277 -19.59 1.91 8.31
CA GLN A 277 -19.77 2.53 9.62
C GLN A 277 -18.50 3.03 10.30
N GLU A 278 -17.32 2.50 9.90
CA GLU A 278 -16.05 2.82 10.54
C GLU A 278 -15.02 3.34 9.56
N ILE A 279 -14.07 4.10 10.10
CA ILE A 279 -12.81 4.47 9.49
C ILE A 279 -11.71 3.91 10.38
N ILE A 280 -10.87 3.01 9.84
CA ILE A 280 -9.86 2.29 10.63
C ILE A 280 -8.48 2.57 10.04
N PHE A 281 -7.50 2.88 10.88
CA PHE A 281 -6.13 3.20 10.45
C PHE A 281 -5.10 2.96 11.56
N GLY A 282 -3.85 2.79 11.16
CA GLY A 282 -2.70 2.76 12.05
C GLY A 282 -2.21 4.17 12.43
N THR A 283 -1.49 4.27 13.52
CA THR A 283 -0.87 5.50 14.01
C THR A 283 0.61 5.28 14.31
N ALA A 284 1.38 6.37 14.41
CA ALA A 284 2.81 6.28 14.72
C ALA A 284 3.11 5.93 16.18
N ASP A 285 2.17 6.14 17.07
CA ASP A 285 2.43 6.16 18.52
C ASP A 285 1.43 5.37 19.37
N ARG A 286 0.27 5.01 18.86
CA ARG A 286 -0.85 4.49 19.66
C ARG A 286 -1.56 3.27 19.10
N GLY A 287 -0.95 2.53 18.20
CA GLY A 287 -1.54 1.34 17.58
C GLY A 287 -2.62 1.67 16.55
N VAL A 288 -3.75 0.99 16.60
CA VAL A 288 -4.83 1.05 15.62
C VAL A 288 -6.03 1.80 16.18
N PHE A 289 -6.59 2.72 15.39
CA PHE A 289 -7.80 3.46 15.74
C PHE A 289 -8.95 3.12 14.81
N ALA A 290 -10.16 3.19 15.36
CA ALA A 290 -11.40 3.23 14.59
C ALA A 290 -12.23 4.43 14.98
N LEU A 291 -12.65 5.19 13.97
CA LEU A 291 -13.61 6.28 14.13
C LEU A 291 -14.98 5.83 13.63
N ASP A 292 -16.03 6.37 14.19
CA ASP A 292 -17.36 6.36 13.61
C ASP A 292 -17.34 7.22 12.34
N LYS A 293 -17.78 6.66 11.22
CA LYS A 293 -17.68 7.31 9.91
C LYS A 293 -18.55 8.56 9.78
N ALA A 294 -19.69 8.61 10.46
CA ALA A 294 -20.62 9.72 10.37
C ALA A 294 -20.19 10.90 11.25
N THR A 295 -19.69 10.61 12.44
CA THR A 295 -19.40 11.63 13.47
C THR A 295 -17.92 11.94 13.61
N LEU A 296 -17.03 11.08 13.09
CA LEU A 296 -15.58 11.10 13.27
C LEU A 296 -15.14 10.99 14.74
N PHE A 297 -16.01 10.55 15.65
CA PHE A 297 -15.64 10.24 17.03
C PHE A 297 -14.95 8.88 17.13
N ASN A 298 -14.03 8.77 18.08
CA ASN A 298 -13.34 7.52 18.35
C ASN A 298 -14.34 6.45 18.86
N LYS A 299 -14.36 5.29 18.20
CA LYS A 299 -15.15 4.11 18.60
C LYS A 299 -14.35 3.19 19.50
N TRP A 300 -13.15 2.85 19.05
CA TRP A 300 -12.23 1.98 19.78
C TRP A 300 -10.77 2.24 19.38
N ARG A 301 -9.87 1.76 20.21
CA ARG A 301 -8.43 1.71 19.97
C ARG A 301 -7.91 0.32 20.34
N ALA A 302 -7.08 -0.26 19.49
CA ALA A 302 -6.31 -1.47 19.78
C ALA A 302 -4.84 -1.11 19.95
N GLU A 303 -4.26 -1.42 21.10
CA GLU A 303 -2.84 -1.18 21.39
C GLU A 303 -1.99 -2.31 20.81
N THR A 304 -0.94 -1.95 20.07
CA THR A 304 0.13 -2.86 19.67
C THR A 304 1.27 -2.80 20.70
N LEU A 305 2.24 -3.70 20.58
CA LEU A 305 3.42 -3.66 21.44
C LEU A 305 4.36 -2.51 21.02
N PRO A 306 5.36 -2.17 21.85
CA PRO A 306 6.37 -1.18 21.47
C PRO A 306 7.09 -1.56 20.19
N SER A 307 7.27 -0.58 19.31
CA SER A 307 7.92 -0.77 18.01
C SER A 307 9.37 -1.20 18.16
N LEU A 308 9.81 -2.15 17.33
CA LEU A 308 11.21 -2.55 17.20
C LEU A 308 12.03 -1.47 16.48
N VAL A 309 11.38 -0.72 15.57
CA VAL A 309 11.97 0.37 14.81
C VAL A 309 10.97 1.53 14.74
N TYR A 310 11.47 2.75 14.96
CA TYR A 310 10.67 3.96 14.85
C TYR A 310 10.86 4.59 13.47
N THR A 311 9.80 4.73 12.73
CA THR A 311 9.79 5.28 11.37
C THR A 311 9.29 6.72 11.34
N ALA A 312 8.40 7.10 12.26
CA ALA A 312 7.85 8.46 12.31
C ALA A 312 8.87 9.46 12.87
N PRO A 313 9.06 10.63 12.23
CA PRO A 313 9.91 11.68 12.76
C PRO A 313 9.33 12.26 14.06
N TYR A 314 10.22 12.79 14.91
CA TYR A 314 9.86 13.41 16.19
C TYR A 314 9.09 12.48 17.15
N SER A 315 9.33 11.20 17.03
CA SER A 315 8.71 10.17 17.86
C SER A 315 9.37 10.10 19.23
N THR A 316 8.57 9.97 20.30
CA THR A 316 9.04 9.72 21.66
C THR A 316 8.75 8.27 22.06
N THR A 317 9.66 7.65 22.78
CA THR A 317 9.53 6.27 23.25
C THR A 317 8.74 6.16 24.56
N PRO A 318 8.02 5.04 24.81
CA PRO A 318 7.72 3.93 23.91
C PRO A 318 6.62 4.27 22.91
N GLN A 319 6.70 3.72 21.70
CA GLN A 319 5.71 3.94 20.65
C GLN A 319 5.17 2.63 20.12
N ALA A 320 3.89 2.63 19.81
CA ALA A 320 3.16 1.52 19.21
C ALA A 320 2.83 1.86 17.74
N GLY A 321 3.85 1.84 16.89
CA GLY A 321 3.76 2.28 15.48
C GLY A 321 3.13 1.24 14.57
N VAL A 322 2.20 1.68 13.73
CA VAL A 322 1.53 0.87 12.72
C VAL A 322 1.56 1.61 11.38
N GLU A 323 2.49 1.22 10.52
CA GLU A 323 2.66 1.80 9.17
C GLU A 323 1.76 1.14 8.13
N THR A 324 1.33 -0.10 8.36
CA THR A 324 0.53 -0.84 7.40
C THR A 324 -0.92 -0.35 7.37
N SER A 325 -1.56 -0.54 6.24
CA SER A 325 -2.99 -0.24 6.08
C SER A 325 -3.84 -1.43 6.55
N PRO A 326 -4.99 -1.19 7.22
CA PRO A 326 -5.88 -2.26 7.64
C PRO A 326 -6.56 -2.95 6.44
N VAL A 327 -6.69 -4.26 6.52
CA VAL A 327 -7.47 -5.07 5.57
C VAL A 327 -8.51 -5.87 6.34
N ALA A 328 -9.77 -5.83 5.91
CA ALA A 328 -10.88 -6.50 6.59
C ALA A 328 -11.37 -7.72 5.82
N SER A 329 -11.58 -8.82 6.53
CA SER A 329 -12.26 -10.01 6.04
C SER A 329 -13.11 -10.62 7.14
N GLN A 330 -14.35 -10.99 6.86
CA GLN A 330 -15.26 -11.70 7.77
C GLN A 330 -15.37 -11.05 9.18
N GLY A 331 -15.41 -9.72 9.24
CA GLY A 331 -15.51 -8.96 10.50
C GLY A 331 -14.21 -8.85 11.32
N VAL A 332 -13.09 -9.30 10.77
CA VAL A 332 -11.76 -9.20 11.37
C VAL A 332 -10.89 -8.25 10.55
N ILE A 333 -10.15 -7.39 11.24
CA ILE A 333 -9.11 -6.54 10.67
C ILE A 333 -7.78 -7.27 10.79
N TYR A 334 -7.05 -7.37 9.70
CA TYR A 334 -5.68 -7.86 9.66
C TYR A 334 -4.74 -6.69 9.40
N ILE A 335 -3.72 -6.53 10.26
CA ILE A 335 -2.81 -5.39 10.21
C ILE A 335 -1.46 -5.77 10.80
N GLY A 336 -0.38 -5.47 10.10
CA GLY A 336 0.98 -5.65 10.59
C GLY A 336 1.43 -4.43 11.38
N ALA A 337 2.34 -4.61 12.32
CA ALA A 337 2.88 -3.53 13.12
C ALA A 337 4.42 -3.51 13.18
N SER A 338 4.96 -2.38 13.59
CA SER A 338 6.41 -2.17 13.71
C SER A 338 7.05 -2.99 14.85
N ASP A 339 6.25 -3.69 15.65
CA ASP A 339 6.67 -4.62 16.70
C ASP A 339 6.91 -6.06 16.20
N GLY A 340 6.67 -6.32 14.90
CA GLY A 340 6.88 -7.62 14.27
C GLY A 340 5.68 -8.56 14.37
N TYR A 341 4.52 -8.09 14.83
CA TYR A 341 3.31 -8.91 14.88
C TYR A 341 2.32 -8.56 13.76
N LEU A 342 1.72 -9.58 13.20
CA LEU A 342 0.46 -9.50 12.46
C LEU A 342 -0.68 -9.63 13.45
N TYR A 343 -1.53 -8.64 13.56
CA TYR A 343 -2.70 -8.60 14.44
C TYR A 343 -3.98 -8.95 13.70
N ALA A 344 -4.85 -9.72 14.37
CA ALA A 344 -6.22 -9.98 13.97
C ALA A 344 -7.16 -9.33 14.99
N ILE A 345 -7.84 -8.26 14.61
CA ILE A 345 -8.62 -7.40 15.49
C ILE A 345 -10.10 -7.51 15.14
N ASP A 346 -10.98 -7.66 16.10
CA ASP A 346 -12.42 -7.56 15.87
C ASP A 346 -12.77 -6.16 15.37
N ARG A 347 -13.37 -6.09 14.19
CA ARG A 347 -13.64 -4.80 13.52
C ARG A 347 -14.58 -3.90 14.33
N THR A 348 -15.54 -4.49 15.05
CA THR A 348 -16.58 -3.74 15.75
C THR A 348 -16.13 -3.25 17.12
N THR A 349 -15.34 -4.08 17.82
CA THR A 349 -14.99 -3.85 19.24
C THR A 349 -13.56 -3.40 19.46
N GLY A 350 -12.65 -3.61 18.47
CA GLY A 350 -11.23 -3.37 18.63
C GLY A 350 -10.48 -4.42 19.46
N ILE A 351 -11.16 -5.50 19.88
CA ILE A 351 -10.54 -6.58 20.65
C ILE A 351 -9.58 -7.37 19.75
N ILE A 352 -8.34 -7.52 20.19
CA ILE A 352 -7.36 -8.38 19.52
C ILE A 352 -7.78 -9.83 19.73
N LYS A 353 -8.22 -10.50 18.65
CA LYS A 353 -8.63 -11.90 18.66
C LYS A 353 -7.45 -12.87 18.58
N ASP A 354 -6.42 -12.47 17.85
CA ASP A 354 -5.21 -13.27 17.66
C ASP A 354 -4.05 -12.39 17.21
N LYS A 355 -2.82 -12.88 17.35
CA LYS A 355 -1.62 -12.23 16.85
C LYS A 355 -0.53 -13.24 16.51
N TYR A 356 0.19 -13.00 15.42
CA TYR A 356 1.22 -13.89 14.88
C TYR A 356 2.56 -13.16 14.89
N ASN A 357 3.53 -13.67 15.64
CA ASN A 357 4.87 -13.10 15.69
C ASN A 357 5.67 -13.53 14.46
N LEU A 358 6.11 -12.60 13.63
CA LEU A 358 6.95 -12.83 12.46
C LEU A 358 8.42 -12.51 12.72
N GLY A 359 8.74 -11.86 13.84
CA GLY A 359 10.10 -11.62 14.34
C GLY A 359 10.75 -10.33 13.82
N ALA A 360 10.31 -9.79 12.70
CA ALA A 360 10.82 -8.53 12.15
C ALA A 360 9.66 -7.54 11.92
N PRO A 361 9.92 -6.21 11.94
CA PRO A 361 8.89 -5.20 11.71
C PRO A 361 8.10 -5.45 10.44
N ILE A 362 6.79 -5.20 10.48
CA ILE A 362 5.91 -5.32 9.31
C ILE A 362 5.53 -3.90 8.88
N PHE A 363 6.05 -3.48 7.72
CA PHE A 363 5.76 -2.18 7.11
C PHE A 363 4.91 -2.29 5.84
N SER A 364 4.69 -3.51 5.36
CA SER A 364 3.94 -3.82 4.14
C SER A 364 2.51 -4.21 4.47
N THR A 365 1.54 -3.58 3.82
CA THR A 365 0.13 -3.94 3.95
C THR A 365 -0.09 -5.35 3.41
N VAL A 366 -0.90 -6.14 4.09
CA VAL A 366 -1.22 -7.50 3.68
C VAL A 366 -2.02 -7.52 2.38
N ALA A 367 -1.83 -8.54 1.55
CA ALA A 367 -2.65 -8.82 0.38
C ALA A 367 -3.46 -10.09 0.61
N VAL A 368 -4.71 -10.11 0.15
CA VAL A 368 -5.61 -11.26 0.34
C VAL A 368 -6.27 -11.68 -0.97
N SER A 369 -6.37 -12.99 -1.20
CA SER A 369 -7.07 -13.57 -2.34
C SER A 369 -7.66 -14.93 -1.95
N GLY A 370 -8.97 -15.10 -2.12
CA GLY A 370 -9.67 -16.28 -1.67
C GLY A 370 -9.55 -16.49 -0.16
N ASN A 371 -9.00 -17.63 0.25
CA ASN A 371 -8.76 -17.96 1.65
C ASN A 371 -7.29 -17.82 2.07
N ARG A 372 -6.47 -17.08 1.30
CA ARG A 372 -5.04 -16.87 1.56
C ARG A 372 -4.70 -15.41 1.77
N MET A 373 -3.72 -15.20 2.63
CA MET A 373 -3.16 -13.90 2.97
C MET A 373 -1.65 -13.92 2.79
N ILE A 374 -1.10 -12.95 2.09
CA ILE A 374 0.34 -12.73 1.95
C ILE A 374 0.75 -11.58 2.88
N VAL A 375 1.76 -11.84 3.68
CA VAL A 375 2.37 -10.87 4.60
C VAL A 375 3.87 -10.82 4.32
N CYS A 376 4.45 -9.62 4.34
CA CYS A 376 5.90 -9.43 4.19
C CYS A 376 6.44 -8.69 5.41
N ASP A 377 7.62 -9.09 5.89
CA ASP A 377 8.35 -8.36 6.92
C ASP A 377 9.56 -7.60 6.37
N PHE A 378 10.13 -6.73 7.18
CA PHE A 378 11.27 -5.90 6.81
C PHE A 378 12.55 -6.72 6.52
N ALA A 379 12.68 -7.93 7.08
CA ALA A 379 13.81 -8.82 6.81
C ALA A 379 13.74 -9.50 5.44
N GLY A 380 12.74 -9.19 4.63
CA GLY A 380 12.56 -9.75 3.29
C GLY A 380 11.83 -11.08 3.26
N ASN A 381 11.27 -11.51 4.37
CA ASN A 381 10.46 -12.73 4.41
C ASN A 381 9.07 -12.49 3.87
N VAL A 382 8.55 -13.49 3.18
CA VAL A 382 7.22 -13.57 2.61
C VAL A 382 6.51 -14.76 3.21
N TYR A 383 5.35 -14.53 3.79
CA TYR A 383 4.55 -15.55 4.46
C TYR A 383 3.21 -15.69 3.75
N CYS A 384 2.79 -16.91 3.50
CA CYS A 384 1.42 -17.21 3.08
C CYS A 384 0.68 -17.87 4.24
N PHE A 385 -0.34 -17.20 4.72
CA PHE A 385 -1.30 -17.76 5.66
C PHE A 385 -2.56 -18.22 4.92
N ILE A 386 -3.18 -19.28 5.44
CA ILE A 386 -4.44 -19.82 4.95
C ILE A 386 -5.41 -19.95 6.11
N SER A 387 -6.69 -19.68 5.86
CA SER A 387 -7.76 -20.04 6.79
C SER A 387 -8.20 -21.48 6.59
N LYS A 388 -8.46 -22.17 7.68
CA LYS A 388 -9.05 -23.52 7.64
C LYS A 388 -10.53 -23.51 7.22
#